data_45b746c4d8a01762d80e081182306143
#
_entry.id   45b746c4d8a01762d80e081182306143
#
_cell.length_a   1.000
_cell.length_b   1.000
_cell.length_c   1.000
_cell.angle_alpha   90.00
_cell.angle_beta   90.00
_cell.angle_gamma   90.00
#
_symmetry.space_group_name_H-M   'P 1'
#
loop_
_entity.id
_entity.type
_entity.pdbx_description
1 polymer ?
#
loop_
_entity_poly.entity_id
_entity_poly.type
_entity_poly.pdbx_seq_one_letter_code
_entity_poly.pdbx_strand_id
1 'polypeptide(L)'
;METCCILYNPKAGNGRGLNEARRLDSIWSGKSLDYIDVTTIADIRAYLDSLPADTTVVLAGGDGTLNHFINDMGGEAPARDIYYFAAGSGNDFLRDAERTRDDPPFLLNPYLQNLPTVTVNGMTRYFLNGIGYGIDGDCCEVGDKQRLKSDKPVN
;
A
#
# COMPACT_ATOMS: atom_id res chain seq x y z
N MET A 1 22.44 -0.54 14.27
CA MET A 1 21.39 0.44 13.89
C MET A 1 20.25 -0.37 13.30
N GLU A 2 19.04 -0.17 13.76
CA GLU A 2 17.88 -0.93 13.26
C GLU A 2 17.64 -0.58 11.79
N THR A 3 17.58 -1.60 10.94
CA THR A 3 17.37 -1.46 9.50
C THR A 3 15.89 -1.57 9.20
N CYS A 4 15.35 -0.61 8.44
CA CYS A 4 13.96 -0.57 8.02
C CYS A 4 13.90 -0.59 6.50
N CYS A 5 13.15 -1.55 5.94
CA CYS A 5 12.84 -1.64 4.52
C CYS A 5 11.50 -0.94 4.25
N ILE A 6 11.53 0.15 3.49
CA ILE A 6 10.37 0.95 3.15
C ILE A 6 9.95 0.63 1.71
N LEU A 7 8.92 -0.19 1.58
CA LEU A 7 8.31 -0.55 0.30
C LEU A 7 7.38 0.58 -0.13
N TYR A 8 7.81 1.44 -1.03
CA TYR A 8 6.99 2.56 -1.49
C TYR A 8 6.48 2.35 -2.91
N ASN A 9 5.33 2.93 -3.23
CA ASN A 9 4.81 2.97 -4.59
C ASN A 9 5.05 4.35 -5.19
N PRO A 10 5.89 4.50 -6.23
CA PRO A 10 6.19 5.81 -6.83
C PRO A 10 4.95 6.51 -7.39
N LYS A 11 3.91 5.76 -7.79
CA LYS A 11 2.66 6.29 -8.32
C LYS A 11 1.68 6.78 -7.25
N ALA A 12 1.89 6.43 -5.98
CA ALA A 12 1.05 6.90 -4.87
C ALA A 12 1.13 8.43 -4.74
N GLY A 13 0.09 9.02 -4.15
CA GLY A 13 0.06 10.46 -3.90
C GLY A 13 0.23 11.31 -5.16
N ASN A 14 -0.36 10.89 -6.29
CA ASN A 14 -0.22 11.56 -7.59
C ASN A 14 1.24 11.65 -8.07
N GLY A 15 1.99 10.56 -7.99
CA GLY A 15 3.38 10.48 -8.42
C GLY A 15 4.40 10.99 -7.39
N ARG A 16 3.99 11.32 -6.18
CA ARG A 16 4.86 11.79 -5.09
C ARG A 16 5.18 10.70 -4.06
N GLY A 17 4.94 9.43 -4.38
CA GLY A 17 5.00 8.32 -3.43
C GLY A 17 6.31 8.25 -2.64
N LEU A 18 7.47 8.47 -3.27
CA LEU A 18 8.75 8.52 -2.57
C LEU A 18 8.83 9.71 -1.60
N ASN A 19 8.40 10.89 -2.02
CA ASN A 19 8.44 12.09 -1.17
C ASN A 19 7.51 11.92 0.04
N GLU A 20 6.35 11.32 -0.16
CA GLU A 20 5.42 11.02 0.92
C GLU A 20 5.98 9.94 1.87
N ALA A 21 6.61 8.90 1.34
CA ALA A 21 7.27 7.88 2.16
C ALA A 21 8.43 8.47 2.98
N ARG A 22 9.17 9.43 2.44
CA ARG A 22 10.28 10.11 3.14
C ARG A 22 9.87 10.96 4.33
N ARG A 23 8.58 11.15 4.59
CA ARG A 23 8.10 11.68 5.89
C ARG A 23 8.56 10.79 7.06
N LEU A 24 8.85 9.52 6.78
CA LEU A 24 9.42 8.59 7.76
C LEU A 24 10.81 9.01 8.25
N ASP A 25 11.60 9.75 7.45
CA ASP A 25 12.93 10.21 7.85
C ASP A 25 12.87 11.06 9.14
N SER A 26 11.79 11.83 9.30
CA SER A 26 11.58 12.64 10.51
C SER A 26 10.96 11.86 11.66
N ILE A 27 10.08 10.89 11.36
CA ILE A 27 9.36 10.07 12.36
C ILE A 27 10.31 9.05 13.00
N TRP A 28 11.20 8.46 12.18
CA TRP A 28 12.16 7.43 12.58
C TRP A 28 13.61 7.90 12.50
N SER A 29 13.87 9.12 12.97
CA SER A 29 15.22 9.66 13.06
C SER A 29 16.12 8.72 13.86
N GLY A 30 17.28 8.35 13.30
CA GLY A 30 18.23 7.44 13.92
C GLY A 30 18.12 5.97 13.50
N LYS A 31 17.15 5.59 12.65
CA LYS A 31 17.11 4.30 11.97
C LYS A 31 17.72 4.38 10.57
N SER A 32 18.16 3.24 10.03
CA SER A 32 18.58 3.14 8.62
C SER A 32 17.35 2.83 7.79
N LEU A 33 16.93 3.73 6.90
CA LEU A 33 15.74 3.58 6.06
C LEU A 33 16.14 3.30 4.62
N ASP A 34 15.88 2.09 4.14
CA ASP A 34 16.11 1.67 2.76
C ASP A 34 14.80 1.75 1.98
N TYR A 35 14.74 2.63 0.99
CA TYR A 35 13.55 2.85 0.17
C TYR A 35 13.58 1.99 -1.08
N ILE A 36 12.63 1.08 -1.21
CA ILE A 36 12.50 0.13 -2.31
C ILE A 36 11.19 0.39 -3.06
N ASP A 37 11.29 0.56 -4.36
CA ASP A 37 10.11 0.65 -5.24
C ASP A 37 9.41 -0.69 -5.31
N VAL A 38 8.23 -0.80 -4.67
CA VAL A 38 7.45 -2.04 -4.60
C VAL A 38 7.01 -2.53 -5.98
N THR A 39 6.88 -1.62 -6.97
CA THR A 39 6.45 -1.98 -8.33
C THR A 39 7.52 -2.73 -9.13
N THR A 40 8.76 -2.74 -8.65
CA THR A 40 9.87 -3.46 -9.27
C THR A 40 10.05 -4.88 -8.72
N ILE A 41 9.32 -5.24 -7.68
CA ILE A 41 9.40 -6.56 -7.04
C ILE A 41 8.45 -7.52 -7.78
N ALA A 42 9.00 -8.53 -8.42
CA ALA A 42 8.23 -9.52 -9.19
C ALA A 42 7.45 -10.50 -8.29
N ASP A 43 7.99 -10.86 -7.14
CA ASP A 43 7.39 -11.75 -6.16
C ASP A 43 7.61 -11.15 -4.76
N ILE A 44 6.57 -10.50 -4.24
CA ILE A 44 6.63 -9.80 -2.97
C ILE A 44 6.82 -10.78 -1.80
N ARG A 45 6.23 -11.97 -1.86
CA ARG A 45 6.37 -12.99 -0.81
C ARG A 45 7.81 -13.46 -0.71
N ALA A 46 8.40 -13.88 -1.85
CA ALA A 46 9.80 -14.30 -1.89
C ALA A 46 10.76 -13.19 -1.45
N TYR A 47 10.45 -11.94 -1.83
CA TYR A 47 11.22 -10.78 -1.40
C TYR A 47 11.17 -10.60 0.13
N LEU A 48 9.99 -10.62 0.73
CA LEU A 48 9.82 -10.49 2.17
C LEU A 48 10.54 -11.61 2.94
N ASP A 49 10.47 -12.85 2.43
CA ASP A 49 11.13 -14.01 3.03
C ASP A 49 12.67 -13.92 2.94
N SER A 50 13.20 -13.21 1.95
CA SER A 50 14.65 -13.00 1.76
C SER A 50 15.25 -11.97 2.72
N LEU A 51 14.45 -11.09 3.30
CA LEU A 51 14.93 -10.06 4.22
C LEU A 51 15.35 -10.65 5.57
N PRO A 52 16.41 -10.12 6.20
CA PRO A 52 16.79 -10.50 7.57
C PRO A 52 15.60 -10.44 8.53
N ALA A 53 15.56 -11.36 9.50
CA ALA A 53 14.43 -11.49 10.41
C ALA A 53 14.21 -10.24 11.30
N ASP A 54 15.27 -9.50 11.56
CA ASP A 54 15.28 -8.28 12.37
C ASP A 54 15.01 -7.00 11.56
N THR A 55 14.78 -7.13 10.25
CA THR A 55 14.41 -5.98 9.40
C THR A 55 12.95 -5.60 9.64
N THR A 56 12.71 -4.36 10.07
CA THR A 56 11.36 -3.78 10.12
C THR A 56 10.91 -3.44 8.70
N VAL A 57 9.72 -3.89 8.29
CA VAL A 57 9.18 -3.64 6.95
C VAL A 57 7.98 -2.70 7.03
N VAL A 58 7.98 -1.66 6.19
CA VAL A 58 6.88 -0.71 6.06
C VAL A 58 6.38 -0.69 4.63
N LEU A 59 5.08 -0.89 4.43
CA LEU A 59 4.39 -0.64 3.17
C LEU A 59 3.90 0.82 3.17
N ALA A 60 4.53 1.66 2.36
CA ALA A 60 4.20 3.08 2.23
C ALA A 60 3.44 3.34 0.91
N GLY A 61 2.15 3.63 1.02
CA GLY A 61 1.30 3.83 -0.15
C GLY A 61 -0.10 4.30 0.21
N GLY A 62 -0.99 4.28 -0.78
CA GLY A 62 -2.42 4.51 -0.61
C GLY A 62 -3.20 3.20 -0.75
N ASP A 63 -4.54 3.33 -0.82
CA ASP A 63 -5.47 2.20 -0.93
C ASP A 63 -5.16 1.29 -2.13
N GLY A 64 -4.76 1.87 -3.27
CA GLY A 64 -4.34 1.10 -4.44
C GLY A 64 -3.08 0.26 -4.20
N THR A 65 -2.08 0.81 -3.51
CA THR A 65 -0.86 0.07 -3.15
C THR A 65 -1.19 -1.09 -2.22
N LEU A 66 -2.04 -0.84 -1.23
CA LEU A 66 -2.48 -1.86 -0.28
C LEU A 66 -3.27 -2.96 -1.00
N ASN A 67 -4.16 -2.59 -1.92
CA ASN A 67 -4.94 -3.54 -2.70
C ASN A 67 -4.07 -4.42 -3.61
N HIS A 68 -3.04 -3.87 -4.25
CA HIS A 68 -2.05 -4.66 -4.99
C HIS A 68 -1.30 -5.62 -4.05
N PHE A 69 -0.79 -5.12 -2.95
CA PHE A 69 -0.04 -5.92 -1.98
C PHE A 69 -0.83 -7.15 -1.49
N ILE A 70 -2.10 -6.99 -1.09
CA ILE A 70 -2.91 -8.11 -0.60
C ILE A 70 -3.19 -9.16 -1.68
N ASN A 71 -3.34 -8.74 -2.94
CA ASN A 71 -3.56 -9.66 -4.05
C ASN A 71 -2.27 -10.37 -4.47
N ASP A 72 -1.13 -9.70 -4.44
CA ASP A 72 0.18 -10.31 -4.71
C ASP A 72 0.57 -11.30 -3.60
N MET A 73 0.12 -11.03 -2.35
CA MET A 73 0.22 -11.98 -1.23
C MET A 73 -0.81 -13.11 -1.29
N GLY A 74 -1.68 -13.15 -2.31
CA GLY A 74 -2.71 -14.18 -2.43
C GLY A 74 -3.78 -14.15 -1.33
N GLY A 75 -3.99 -12.99 -0.71
CA GLY A 75 -4.95 -12.81 0.39
C GLY A 75 -4.50 -13.39 1.74
N GLU A 76 -3.25 -13.81 1.85
CA GLU A 76 -2.67 -14.33 3.09
C GLU A 76 -1.82 -13.26 3.78
N ALA A 77 -1.92 -13.17 5.10
CA ALA A 77 -1.03 -12.33 5.87
C ALA A 77 0.42 -12.87 5.81
N PRO A 78 1.43 -12.00 5.65
CA PRO A 78 2.83 -12.42 5.71
C PRO A 78 3.19 -12.97 7.09
N ALA A 79 4.19 -13.86 7.15
CA ALA A 79 4.66 -14.44 8.40
C ALA A 79 5.37 -13.42 9.30
N ARG A 80 5.91 -12.35 8.71
CA ARG A 80 6.54 -11.24 9.42
C ARG A 80 5.58 -10.08 9.65
N ASP A 81 5.90 -9.25 10.61
CA ASP A 81 5.19 -8.00 10.84
C ASP A 81 5.44 -7.01 9.69
N ILE A 82 4.34 -6.52 9.12
CA ILE A 82 4.34 -5.45 8.14
C ILE A 82 3.65 -4.23 8.73
N TYR A 83 4.32 -3.10 8.71
CA TYR A 83 3.73 -1.83 9.11
C TYR A 83 3.17 -1.10 7.88
N TYR A 84 2.10 -0.38 8.06
CA TYR A 84 1.52 0.46 7.01
C TYR A 84 1.76 1.94 7.32
N PHE A 85 2.13 2.69 6.29
CA PHE A 85 2.29 4.14 6.34
C PHE A 85 1.55 4.79 5.17
N ALA A 86 0.66 5.72 5.48
CA ALA A 86 -0.17 6.37 4.47
C ALA A 86 0.63 7.38 3.65
N ALA A 87 0.87 7.04 2.40
CA ALA A 87 1.52 7.86 1.39
C ALA A 87 0.62 8.14 0.16
N GLY A 88 -0.64 7.76 0.23
CA GLY A 88 -1.65 7.98 -0.80
C GLY A 88 -2.41 9.28 -0.65
N SER A 89 -3.30 9.58 -1.62
CA SER A 89 -4.16 10.77 -1.61
C SER A 89 -5.53 10.53 -0.98
N GLY A 90 -6.13 9.34 -1.14
CA GLY A 90 -7.46 8.98 -0.62
C GLY A 90 -7.40 8.51 0.83
N ASN A 91 -6.69 7.40 1.05
CA ASN A 91 -6.49 6.77 2.36
C ASN A 91 -7.81 6.36 3.05
N ASP A 92 -8.73 5.72 2.31
CA ASP A 92 -9.99 5.23 2.87
C ASP A 92 -9.75 4.15 3.94
N PHE A 93 -8.72 3.31 3.74
CA PHE A 93 -8.30 2.33 4.73
C PHE A 93 -7.92 2.96 6.08
N LEU A 94 -7.31 4.14 6.09
CA LEU A 94 -7.01 4.83 7.36
C LEU A 94 -8.27 5.16 8.15
N ARG A 95 -9.34 5.59 7.46
CA ARG A 95 -10.63 5.88 8.09
C ARG A 95 -11.22 4.63 8.74
N ASP A 96 -11.17 3.50 8.02
CA ASP A 96 -11.66 2.23 8.54
C ASP A 96 -10.82 1.71 9.72
N ALA A 97 -9.52 2.02 9.71
CA ALA A 97 -8.59 1.71 10.80
C ALA A 97 -8.62 2.75 11.95
N GLU A 98 -9.52 3.74 11.91
CA GLU A 98 -9.60 4.85 12.87
C GLU A 98 -8.26 5.59 13.04
N ARG A 99 -7.54 5.79 11.91
CA ARG A 99 -6.23 6.44 11.84
C ARG A 99 -6.25 7.68 10.99
N THR A 100 -5.22 8.50 11.14
CA THR A 100 -5.01 9.71 10.35
C THR A 100 -3.72 9.60 9.55
N ARG A 101 -3.55 10.51 8.57
CA ARG A 101 -2.35 10.56 7.75
C ARG A 101 -1.10 10.94 8.53
N ASP A 102 -1.26 11.61 9.65
CA ASP A 102 -0.15 12.10 10.48
C ASP A 102 0.28 11.07 11.54
N ASP A 103 -0.44 9.96 11.65
CA ASP A 103 -0.07 8.89 12.56
C ASP A 103 1.21 8.19 12.10
N PRO A 104 2.04 7.70 13.04
CA PRO A 104 3.20 6.87 12.72
C PRO A 104 2.77 5.55 12.07
N PRO A 105 3.71 4.83 11.43
CA PRO A 105 3.43 3.50 10.91
C PRO A 105 2.80 2.58 11.96
N PHE A 106 1.79 1.83 11.57
CA PHE A 106 1.09 0.89 12.44
C PHE A 106 1.02 -0.52 11.84
N LEU A 107 0.89 -1.52 12.69
CA LEU A 107 0.88 -2.93 12.26
C LEU A 107 -0.30 -3.21 11.35
N LEU A 108 0.00 -3.74 10.16
CA LEU A 108 -0.98 -4.06 9.12
C LEU A 108 -1.58 -5.47 9.27
N ASN A 109 -0.80 -6.42 9.80
CA ASN A 109 -1.16 -7.84 9.83
C ASN A 109 -2.55 -8.16 10.40
N PRO A 110 -3.06 -7.48 11.45
CA PRO A 110 -4.41 -7.73 11.96
C PRO A 110 -5.52 -7.50 10.93
N TYR A 111 -5.31 -6.58 10.00
CA TYR A 111 -6.27 -6.22 8.95
C TYR A 111 -6.21 -7.15 7.73
N LEU A 112 -5.20 -8.03 7.65
CA LEU A 112 -5.00 -8.96 6.55
C LEU A 112 -5.62 -10.33 6.80
N GLN A 113 -6.37 -10.49 7.88
CA GLN A 113 -7.03 -11.73 8.22
C GLN A 113 -8.46 -11.77 7.66
N ASN A 114 -8.82 -12.92 7.06
CA ASN A 114 -10.18 -13.14 6.53
C ASN A 114 -10.64 -12.07 5.53
N LEU A 115 -9.76 -11.70 4.60
CA LEU A 115 -10.05 -10.70 3.58
C LEU A 115 -11.28 -11.11 2.75
N PRO A 116 -12.21 -10.18 2.52
CA PRO A 116 -13.32 -10.43 1.61
C PRO A 116 -12.83 -10.54 0.17
N THR A 117 -13.58 -11.29 -0.64
CA THR A 117 -13.27 -11.51 -2.04
C THR A 117 -14.42 -11.13 -2.94
N VAL A 118 -14.07 -10.76 -4.17
CA VAL A 118 -15.02 -10.62 -5.28
C VAL A 118 -14.57 -11.47 -6.45
N THR A 119 -15.50 -12.14 -7.11
CA THR A 119 -15.24 -12.91 -8.32
C THR A 119 -16.04 -12.34 -9.48
N VAL A 120 -15.33 -11.93 -10.53
CA VAL A 120 -15.93 -11.41 -11.77
C VAL A 120 -15.25 -12.10 -12.95
N ASN A 121 -16.05 -12.65 -13.85
CA ASN A 121 -15.54 -13.35 -15.05
C ASN A 121 -14.51 -14.45 -14.73
N GLY A 122 -14.70 -15.17 -13.62
CA GLY A 122 -13.82 -16.25 -13.18
C GLY A 122 -12.52 -15.78 -12.50
N MET A 123 -12.29 -14.46 -12.37
CA MET A 123 -11.17 -13.91 -11.62
C MET A 123 -11.61 -13.50 -10.21
N THR A 124 -10.93 -14.02 -9.20
CA THR A 124 -11.13 -13.65 -7.79
C THR A 124 -10.08 -12.65 -7.35
N ARG A 125 -10.52 -11.61 -6.65
CA ARG A 125 -9.67 -10.58 -6.05
C ARG A 125 -10.04 -10.36 -4.59
N TYR A 126 -9.03 -10.09 -3.77
CA TYR A 126 -9.18 -9.67 -2.38
C TYR A 126 -9.30 -8.15 -2.31
N PHE A 127 -10.03 -7.66 -1.32
CA PHE A 127 -10.15 -6.22 -1.09
C PHE A 127 -10.22 -5.90 0.41
N LEU A 128 -9.91 -4.67 0.80
CA LEU A 128 -9.91 -4.20 2.19
C LEU A 128 -11.03 -3.20 2.47
N ASN A 129 -11.36 -2.35 1.52
CA ASN A 129 -12.31 -1.25 1.72
C ASN A 129 -13.66 -1.56 1.09
N GLY A 130 -13.80 -1.25 -0.19
CA GLY A 130 -15.03 -1.41 -0.93
C GLY A 130 -14.77 -1.72 -2.40
N ILE A 131 -15.84 -2.14 -3.08
CA ILE A 131 -15.83 -2.39 -4.52
C ILE A 131 -16.84 -1.43 -5.14
N GLY A 132 -16.36 -0.60 -6.07
CA GLY A 132 -17.23 0.24 -6.89
C GLY A 132 -17.94 -0.60 -7.96
N TYR A 133 -19.25 -0.44 -8.06
CA TYR A 133 -20.07 -1.05 -9.11
C TYR A 133 -20.97 -0.01 -9.77
N GLY A 134 -21.22 -0.15 -11.06
CA GLY A 134 -22.03 0.82 -11.80
C GLY A 134 -21.34 2.17 -11.90
N ILE A 135 -22.00 3.25 -11.52
CA ILE A 135 -21.50 4.64 -11.61
C ILE A 135 -20.14 4.79 -10.87
N ASP A 136 -19.98 4.17 -9.72
CA ASP A 136 -18.71 4.24 -8.97
C ASP A 136 -17.57 3.56 -9.72
N GLY A 137 -17.86 2.42 -10.36
CA GLY A 137 -16.89 1.73 -11.21
C GLY A 137 -16.51 2.56 -12.45
N ASP A 138 -17.49 3.17 -13.10
CA ASP A 138 -17.29 4.06 -14.26
C ASP A 138 -16.45 5.30 -13.88
N CYS A 139 -16.72 5.91 -12.72
CA CYS A 139 -15.93 7.03 -12.20
C CYS A 139 -14.47 6.64 -11.97
N CYS A 140 -14.21 5.46 -11.41
CA CYS A 140 -12.85 4.95 -11.23
C CYS A 140 -12.14 4.73 -12.57
N GLU A 141 -12.82 4.12 -13.54
CA GLU A 141 -12.26 3.87 -14.88
C GLU A 141 -11.93 5.18 -15.62
N VAL A 142 -12.83 6.16 -15.56
CA VAL A 142 -12.59 7.49 -16.15
C VAL A 142 -11.43 8.19 -15.46
N GLY A 143 -11.36 8.13 -14.13
CA GLY A 143 -10.27 8.68 -13.33
C GLY A 143 -8.92 8.08 -13.70
N ASP A 144 -8.85 6.76 -13.85
CA ASP A 144 -7.62 6.07 -14.24
C ASP A 144 -7.19 6.41 -15.68
N LYS A 145 -8.12 6.48 -16.62
CA LYS A 145 -7.84 6.94 -17.99
C LYS A 145 -7.35 8.40 -18.04
N GLN A 146 -7.85 9.26 -17.17
CA GLN A 146 -7.38 10.65 -17.07
C GLN A 146 -5.98 10.73 -16.45
N ARG A 147 -5.67 9.93 -15.43
CA ARG A 147 -4.32 9.85 -14.85
C ARG A 147 -3.27 9.39 -15.84
N LEU A 148 -3.61 8.49 -16.76
CA LEU A 148 -2.71 8.06 -17.84
C LEU A 148 -2.43 9.17 -18.88
N LYS A 149 -3.29 10.19 -18.96
CA LYS A 149 -3.20 11.28 -19.97
C LYS A 149 -2.67 12.60 -19.40
N SER A 150 -2.57 12.74 -18.09
CA SER A 150 -2.23 14.02 -17.45
C SER A 150 -1.62 13.79 -16.07
N ASP A 151 -0.53 14.50 -15.77
CA ASP A 151 0.08 14.56 -14.43
C ASP A 151 -0.71 15.44 -13.45
N LYS A 152 -1.85 15.97 -13.86
CA LYS A 152 -2.69 16.79 -12.98
C LYS A 152 -3.58 15.94 -12.10
N PRO A 153 -3.84 16.37 -10.85
CA PRO A 153 -4.80 15.68 -9.98
C PRO A 153 -6.17 15.58 -10.68
N VAL A 154 -6.78 14.41 -10.60
CA VAL A 154 -8.17 14.20 -11.03
C VAL A 154 -9.05 14.52 -9.83
N ASN A 155 -9.89 15.54 -9.95
CA ASN A 155 -10.89 15.93 -8.96
C ASN A 155 -12.19 15.17 -9.19
#